data_6f5beb086dcfedae2fdca30dc13b648e
#
_entry.id   6f5beb086dcfedae2fdca30dc13b648e
#
_cell.length_a   1.000
_cell.length_b   1.000
_cell.length_c   1.000
_cell.angle_alpha   90.00
_cell.angle_beta   90.00
_cell.angle_gamma   90.00
#
_symmetry.space_group_name_H-M   'P 1'
#
loop_
_entity.id
_entity.type
_entity.pdbx_description
1 polymer ?
#
loop_
_entity_poly.entity_id
_entity_poly.type
_entity_poly.pdbx_seq_one_letter_code
_entity_poly.pdbx_strand_id
1 'polypeptide(L)'
;HFGVELLYGIELNILDRSGTVDLDQELLCKLDYAIASMHAWNYRCGTRAENTEAFINVMKNPCVKILGHSDSTHYPVNYDALARVARETGTIFEINEASLAPYGYRGDTRENCFEILRCCRKYDLPLLLSSDSHGPEHIGDFTCAAEFVHQAMFPEQLILNNQIPRLKVFLQTRE
;
A
#
# COMPACT_ATOMS: atom_id res chain seq x y z
N HIS A 1 16.15 10.93 -22.18
CA HIS A 1 16.68 10.75 -20.82
C HIS A 1 16.34 12.03 -20.05
N PHE A 2 15.35 11.98 -19.20
CA PHE A 2 14.88 13.16 -18.44
C PHE A 2 15.58 13.32 -17.08
N GLY A 3 16.66 12.59 -16.84
CA GLY A 3 17.38 12.62 -15.55
C GLY A 3 16.60 12.02 -14.38
N VAL A 4 15.55 11.26 -14.69
CA VAL A 4 14.69 10.58 -13.71
C VAL A 4 14.90 9.07 -13.85
N GLU A 5 15.04 8.39 -12.73
CA GLU A 5 15.02 6.93 -12.69
C GLU A 5 13.59 6.44 -12.59
N LEU A 6 13.25 5.46 -13.40
CA LEU A 6 11.92 4.84 -13.42
C LEU A 6 12.01 3.44 -12.84
N LEU A 7 11.08 3.10 -11.93
CA LEU A 7 10.83 1.76 -11.45
C LEU A 7 9.52 1.27 -12.06
N TYR A 8 9.54 0.08 -12.64
CA TYR A 8 8.36 -0.51 -13.28
C TYR A 8 7.65 -1.41 -12.26
N GLY A 9 6.49 -0.96 -11.81
CA GLY A 9 5.62 -1.70 -10.91
C GLY A 9 4.27 -2.01 -11.53
N ILE A 10 3.47 -2.78 -10.81
CA ILE A 10 2.07 -3.05 -11.13
C ILE A 10 1.22 -2.97 -9.86
N GLU A 11 0.01 -2.48 -10.00
CA GLU A 11 -1.02 -2.67 -9.00
C GLU A 11 -1.85 -3.91 -9.36
N LEU A 12 -1.77 -4.92 -8.50
CA LEU A 12 -2.45 -6.21 -8.63
C LEU A 12 -3.83 -6.15 -8.00
N ASN A 13 -4.80 -6.81 -8.63
CA ASN A 13 -6.07 -7.11 -8.01
C ASN A 13 -5.96 -8.39 -7.16
N ILE A 14 -6.31 -8.29 -5.87
CA ILE A 14 -6.57 -9.47 -5.06
C ILE A 14 -7.91 -10.05 -5.53
N LEU A 15 -7.94 -11.33 -5.92
CA LEU A 15 -9.11 -11.96 -6.52
C LEU A 15 -9.94 -12.75 -5.52
N ASP A 16 -9.31 -13.29 -4.50
CA ASP A 16 -9.96 -14.14 -3.50
C ASP A 16 -9.26 -14.11 -2.14
N ARG A 17 -9.85 -14.82 -1.19
CA ARG A 17 -9.36 -14.91 0.18
C ARG A 17 -8.02 -15.66 0.31
N SER A 18 -7.65 -16.47 -0.66
CA SER A 18 -6.35 -17.15 -0.68
C SER A 18 -5.20 -16.24 -1.10
N GLY A 19 -5.50 -14.99 -1.50
CA GLY A 19 -4.49 -14.02 -1.96
C GLY A 19 -4.07 -14.24 -3.40
N THR A 20 -4.90 -14.93 -4.20
CA THR A 20 -4.70 -15.04 -5.66
C THR A 20 -4.75 -13.64 -6.29
N VAL A 21 -3.86 -13.40 -7.24
CA VAL A 21 -3.75 -12.13 -7.97
C VAL A 21 -3.93 -12.34 -9.48
N ASP A 22 -4.21 -11.28 -10.19
CA ASP A 22 -4.54 -11.27 -11.62
C ASP A 22 -3.32 -11.27 -12.57
N LEU A 23 -2.12 -11.46 -12.05
CA LEU A 23 -0.91 -11.62 -12.85
C LEU A 23 -0.14 -12.87 -12.40
N ASP A 24 0.38 -13.63 -13.36
CA ASP A 24 1.17 -14.80 -13.04
C ASP A 24 2.56 -14.45 -12.49
N GLN A 25 3.13 -15.38 -11.72
CA GLN A 25 4.37 -15.18 -10.99
C GLN A 25 5.58 -14.93 -11.91
N GLU A 26 5.59 -15.51 -13.10
CA GLU A 26 6.72 -15.33 -14.04
C GLU A 26 6.81 -13.89 -14.53
N LEU A 27 5.66 -13.25 -14.78
CA LEU A 27 5.60 -11.84 -15.17
C LEU A 27 5.89 -10.91 -13.98
N LEU A 28 5.37 -11.24 -12.79
CA LEU A 28 5.66 -10.47 -11.57
C LEU A 28 7.16 -10.39 -11.28
N CYS A 29 7.88 -11.48 -11.49
CA CYS A 29 9.33 -11.52 -11.27
C CYS A 29 10.15 -10.64 -12.23
N LYS A 30 9.55 -10.14 -13.31
CA LYS A 30 10.20 -9.24 -14.28
C LYS A 30 10.01 -7.76 -13.92
N LEU A 31 9.13 -7.46 -12.96
CA LEU A 31 8.86 -6.10 -12.50
C LEU A 31 9.74 -5.74 -11.31
N ASP A 32 9.93 -4.46 -11.05
CA ASP A 32 10.70 -3.98 -9.90
C ASP A 32 9.94 -4.25 -8.58
N TYR A 33 8.61 -4.07 -8.58
CA TYR A 33 7.75 -4.32 -7.42
C TYR A 33 6.29 -4.50 -7.82
N ALA A 34 5.48 -5.00 -6.87
CA ALA A 34 4.03 -5.03 -7.01
C ALA A 34 3.34 -4.40 -5.79
N ILE A 35 2.24 -3.72 -6.06
CA ILE A 35 1.25 -3.25 -5.08
C ILE A 35 0.09 -4.23 -5.13
N ALA A 36 -0.52 -4.58 -4.01
CA ALA A 36 -1.71 -5.43 -3.98
C ALA A 36 -2.87 -4.70 -3.35
N SER A 37 -4.01 -4.68 -4.05
CA SER A 37 -5.20 -3.91 -3.68
C SER A 37 -6.48 -4.72 -3.84
N MET A 38 -7.53 -4.30 -3.13
CA MET A 38 -8.89 -4.83 -3.32
C MET A 38 -9.73 -3.84 -4.13
N HIS A 39 -10.30 -4.31 -5.23
CA HIS A 39 -11.19 -3.52 -6.07
C HIS A 39 -12.56 -4.20 -6.25
N ALA A 40 -13.63 -3.41 -6.30
CA ALA A 40 -15.02 -3.91 -6.31
C ALA A 40 -15.35 -4.81 -7.50
N TRP A 41 -14.66 -4.64 -8.63
CA TRP A 41 -14.85 -5.45 -9.82
C TRP A 41 -14.16 -6.81 -9.76
N ASN A 42 -13.16 -6.96 -8.88
CA ASN A 42 -12.28 -8.12 -8.81
C ASN A 42 -12.44 -8.92 -7.52
N TYR A 43 -12.74 -8.24 -6.41
CA TYR A 43 -12.86 -8.86 -5.09
C TYR A 43 -14.23 -8.61 -4.47
N ARG A 44 -14.96 -9.71 -4.18
CA ARG A 44 -16.19 -9.62 -3.42
C ARG A 44 -15.86 -9.38 -1.95
N CYS A 45 -16.24 -8.22 -1.43
CA CYS A 45 -16.06 -7.88 -0.03
C CYS A 45 -16.62 -8.99 0.89
N GLY A 46 -15.76 -9.49 1.77
CA GLY A 46 -16.10 -10.44 2.82
C GLY A 46 -16.26 -9.76 4.18
N THR A 47 -16.27 -10.57 5.22
CA THR A 47 -16.18 -10.11 6.60
C THR A 47 -14.80 -9.48 6.84
N ARG A 48 -14.68 -8.71 7.93
CA ARG A 48 -13.37 -8.15 8.36
C ARG A 48 -12.28 -9.23 8.46
N ALA A 49 -12.62 -10.42 8.94
CA ALA A 49 -11.66 -11.53 9.05
C ALA A 49 -11.23 -12.04 7.68
N GLU A 50 -12.15 -12.21 6.75
CA GLU A 50 -11.88 -12.71 5.40
C GLU A 50 -11.07 -11.72 4.58
N ASN A 51 -11.39 -10.42 4.64
CA ASN A 51 -10.60 -9.39 3.97
C ASN A 51 -9.18 -9.31 4.55
N THR A 52 -9.05 -9.43 5.88
CA THR A 52 -7.73 -9.46 6.54
C THR A 52 -6.92 -10.67 6.09
N GLU A 53 -7.54 -11.84 5.99
CA GLU A 53 -6.89 -13.08 5.53
C GLU A 53 -6.41 -12.96 4.09
N ALA A 54 -7.20 -12.36 3.21
CA ALA A 54 -6.82 -12.13 1.82
C ALA A 54 -5.55 -11.26 1.71
N PHE A 55 -5.49 -10.14 2.44
CA PHE A 55 -4.26 -9.32 2.50
C PHE A 55 -3.08 -10.07 3.13
N ILE A 56 -3.29 -10.84 4.19
CA ILE A 56 -2.24 -11.67 4.80
C ILE A 56 -1.70 -12.68 3.79
N ASN A 57 -2.58 -13.30 3.03
CA ASN A 57 -2.16 -14.32 2.06
C ASN A 57 -1.39 -13.70 0.89
N VAL A 58 -1.82 -12.55 0.37
CA VAL A 58 -1.09 -11.89 -0.72
C VAL A 58 0.29 -11.38 -0.29
N MET A 59 0.46 -10.97 0.98
CA MET A 59 1.77 -10.56 1.51
C MET A 59 2.81 -11.68 1.54
N LYS A 60 2.38 -12.96 1.45
CA LYS A 60 3.31 -14.09 1.35
C LYS A 60 3.99 -14.19 -0.02
N ASN A 61 3.48 -13.48 -1.03
CA ASN A 61 4.15 -13.37 -2.32
C ASN A 61 5.31 -12.37 -2.22
N PRO A 62 6.56 -12.79 -2.40
CA PRO A 62 7.74 -11.94 -2.20
C PRO A 62 7.84 -10.77 -3.19
N CYS A 63 7.10 -10.81 -4.30
CA CYS A 63 7.03 -9.71 -5.27
C CYS A 63 6.08 -8.59 -4.81
N VAL A 64 5.14 -8.88 -3.90
CA VAL A 64 4.23 -7.87 -3.33
C VAL A 64 4.95 -7.10 -2.24
N LYS A 65 5.18 -5.82 -2.48
CA LYS A 65 5.92 -4.93 -1.56
C LYS A 65 5.02 -3.94 -0.83
N ILE A 66 3.88 -3.63 -1.39
CA ILE A 66 3.02 -2.55 -0.90
C ILE A 66 1.58 -3.05 -0.84
N LEU A 67 0.89 -2.77 0.26
CA LEU A 67 -0.57 -2.88 0.35
C LEU A 67 -1.16 -1.55 -0.11
N GLY A 68 -1.77 -1.54 -1.29
CA GLY A 68 -2.39 -0.37 -1.88
C GLY A 68 -3.72 -0.06 -1.21
N HIS A 69 -3.99 1.21 -1.00
CA HIS A 69 -5.22 1.81 -0.44
C HIS A 69 -6.04 0.87 0.48
N SER A 70 -5.34 0.16 1.37
CA SER A 70 -5.96 -0.74 2.37
C SER A 70 -6.81 0.01 3.41
N ASP A 71 -6.84 1.33 3.33
CA ASP A 71 -7.66 2.26 4.08
C ASP A 71 -9.12 2.34 3.61
N SER A 72 -9.45 1.74 2.45
CA SER A 72 -10.81 1.77 1.89
C SER A 72 -11.85 1.27 2.88
N THR A 73 -12.89 2.07 3.11
CA THR A 73 -14.00 1.71 4.00
C THR A 73 -14.88 0.57 3.46
N HIS A 74 -14.76 0.27 2.16
CA HIS A 74 -15.47 -0.84 1.52
C HIS A 74 -14.94 -2.22 1.95
N TYR A 75 -13.70 -2.29 2.43
CA TYR A 75 -13.03 -3.55 2.79
C TYR A 75 -12.50 -3.49 4.22
N PRO A 76 -13.36 -3.63 5.22
CA PRO A 76 -12.91 -3.56 6.61
C PRO A 76 -11.88 -4.65 6.90
N VAL A 77 -10.77 -4.27 7.54
CA VAL A 77 -9.65 -5.17 7.88
C VAL A 77 -9.20 -4.98 9.33
N ASN A 78 -8.37 -5.90 9.81
CA ASN A 78 -7.68 -5.79 11.10
C ASN A 78 -6.25 -5.29 10.87
N TYR A 79 -6.03 -3.98 11.00
CA TYR A 79 -4.73 -3.35 10.76
C TYR A 79 -3.62 -3.87 11.68
N ASP A 80 -3.93 -4.24 12.92
CA ASP A 80 -2.92 -4.81 13.82
C ASP A 80 -2.43 -6.17 13.34
N ALA A 81 -3.33 -7.01 12.84
CA ALA A 81 -2.97 -8.30 12.24
C ALA A 81 -2.16 -8.11 10.96
N LEU A 82 -2.57 -7.19 10.07
CA LEU A 82 -1.84 -6.87 8.85
C LEU A 82 -0.43 -6.36 9.16
N ALA A 83 -0.29 -5.44 10.12
CA ALA A 83 1.00 -4.85 10.46
C ALA A 83 2.00 -5.87 11.04
N ARG A 84 1.52 -6.86 11.80
CA ARG A 84 2.38 -7.96 12.27
C ARG A 84 2.94 -8.77 11.11
N VAL A 85 2.08 -9.16 10.17
CA VAL A 85 2.51 -9.95 9.01
C VAL A 85 3.36 -9.08 8.07
N ALA A 86 3.01 -7.83 7.86
CA ALA A 86 3.80 -6.90 7.06
C ALA A 86 5.26 -6.78 7.57
N ARG A 87 5.46 -6.79 8.90
CA ARG A 87 6.80 -6.82 9.50
C ARG A 87 7.57 -8.09 9.18
N GLU A 88 6.88 -9.23 9.14
CA GLU A 88 7.48 -10.55 8.87
C GLU A 88 7.83 -10.73 7.39
N THR A 89 6.97 -10.21 6.49
CA THR A 89 7.10 -10.37 5.03
C THR A 89 7.89 -9.25 4.37
N GLY A 90 8.18 -8.16 5.10
CA GLY A 90 8.79 -6.97 4.51
C GLY A 90 7.84 -6.20 3.59
N THR A 91 6.52 -6.32 3.77
CA THR A 91 5.53 -5.52 3.05
C THR A 91 5.24 -4.23 3.81
N ILE A 92 4.89 -3.15 3.13
CA ILE A 92 4.54 -1.87 3.76
C ILE A 92 3.14 -1.43 3.39
N PHE A 93 2.61 -0.49 4.18
CA PHE A 93 1.37 0.19 3.87
C PHE A 93 1.60 1.41 2.98
N GLU A 94 0.65 1.65 2.12
CA GLU A 94 0.47 2.90 1.41
C GLU A 94 -0.42 3.85 2.23
N ILE A 95 -0.08 5.14 2.23
CA ILE A 95 -1.02 6.24 2.49
C ILE A 95 -1.28 6.90 1.15
N ASN A 96 -2.49 6.72 0.66
CA ASN A 96 -2.87 7.04 -0.70
C ASN A 96 -3.47 8.45 -0.78
N GLU A 97 -2.91 9.31 -1.65
CA GLU A 97 -3.40 10.68 -1.87
C GLU A 97 -4.87 10.70 -2.30
N ALA A 98 -5.24 9.87 -3.29
CA ALA A 98 -6.60 9.82 -3.81
C ALA A 98 -7.63 9.31 -2.78
N SER A 99 -7.20 8.65 -1.69
CA SER A 99 -8.07 8.28 -0.58
C SER A 99 -8.37 9.45 0.35
N LEU A 100 -7.48 10.42 0.46
CA LEU A 100 -7.57 11.56 1.38
C LEU A 100 -8.01 12.85 0.71
N ALA A 101 -7.83 12.94 -0.60
CA ALA A 101 -8.18 14.11 -1.40
C ALA A 101 -9.71 14.33 -1.47
N PRO A 102 -10.19 15.56 -1.64
CA PRO A 102 -11.62 15.86 -1.74
C PRO A 102 -12.35 15.15 -2.88
N TYR A 103 -11.63 14.71 -3.89
CA TYR A 103 -12.17 13.94 -5.03
C TYR A 103 -12.14 12.42 -4.79
N GLY A 104 -11.74 11.99 -3.61
CA GLY A 104 -11.66 10.57 -3.26
C GLY A 104 -13.02 9.88 -3.27
N TYR A 105 -13.04 8.62 -3.70
CA TYR A 105 -14.27 7.82 -3.84
C TYR A 105 -14.31 6.59 -2.91
N ARG A 106 -13.31 6.43 -2.02
CA ARG A 106 -13.19 5.27 -1.11
C ARG A 106 -13.90 5.42 0.21
N GLY A 107 -14.75 6.46 0.34
CA GLY A 107 -15.44 6.83 1.57
C GLY A 107 -14.58 7.68 2.51
N ASP A 108 -15.01 7.84 3.75
CA ASP A 108 -14.20 8.53 4.76
C ASP A 108 -13.11 7.58 5.29
N THR A 109 -11.93 7.68 4.72
CA THR A 109 -10.80 6.79 4.99
C THR A 109 -9.93 7.25 6.16
N ARG A 110 -10.16 8.45 6.70
CA ARG A 110 -9.27 9.08 7.69
C ARG A 110 -9.04 8.25 8.94
N GLU A 111 -10.10 7.66 9.50
CA GLU A 111 -9.97 6.77 10.67
C GLU A 111 -9.09 5.56 10.36
N ASN A 112 -9.29 4.94 9.19
CA ASN A 112 -8.49 3.81 8.74
C ASN A 112 -7.02 4.20 8.53
N CYS A 113 -6.76 5.36 7.92
CA CYS A 113 -5.41 5.90 7.79
C CYS A 113 -4.75 6.13 9.18
N PHE A 114 -5.48 6.66 10.17
CA PHE A 114 -4.97 6.79 11.54
C PHE A 114 -4.62 5.45 12.16
N GLU A 115 -5.45 4.43 11.96
CA GLU A 115 -5.16 3.07 12.44
C GLU A 115 -3.92 2.48 11.75
N ILE A 116 -3.73 2.71 10.45
CA ILE A 116 -2.50 2.33 9.72
C ILE A 116 -1.30 3.01 10.37
N LEU A 117 -1.32 4.35 10.55
CA LEU A 117 -0.23 5.09 11.16
C LEU A 117 0.08 4.60 12.59
N ARG A 118 -0.98 4.32 13.38
CA ARG A 118 -0.85 3.78 14.73
C ARG A 118 -0.14 2.42 14.73
N CYS A 119 -0.53 1.53 13.82
CA CYS A 119 0.06 0.21 13.69
C CYS A 119 1.50 0.29 13.16
N CYS A 120 1.78 1.13 12.16
CA CYS A 120 3.13 1.35 11.65
C CYS A 120 4.06 1.86 12.76
N ARG A 121 3.60 2.81 13.58
CA ARG A 121 4.37 3.29 14.74
C ARG A 121 4.62 2.19 15.78
N LYS A 122 3.59 1.40 16.09
CA LYS A 122 3.68 0.31 17.08
C LYS A 122 4.70 -0.75 16.69
N TYR A 123 4.80 -1.06 15.41
CA TYR A 123 5.64 -2.15 14.89
C TYR A 123 6.94 -1.66 14.23
N ASP A 124 7.23 -0.36 14.30
CA ASP A 124 8.37 0.29 13.63
C ASP A 124 8.42 -0.04 12.12
N LEU A 125 7.25 0.02 11.48
CA LEU A 125 7.08 -0.25 10.07
C LEU A 125 7.20 1.04 9.25
N PRO A 126 7.99 1.05 8.18
CA PRO A 126 7.95 2.13 7.22
C PRO A 126 6.64 2.11 6.42
N LEU A 127 6.33 3.26 5.83
CA LEU A 127 5.21 3.43 4.89
C LEU A 127 5.63 4.26 3.67
N LEU A 128 4.78 4.25 2.66
CA LEU A 128 4.94 5.01 1.44
C LEU A 128 3.73 5.93 1.24
N LEU A 129 3.97 7.17 0.82
CA LEU A 129 2.93 8.04 0.28
C LEU A 129 2.90 7.85 -1.23
N SER A 130 1.70 7.70 -1.79
CA SER A 130 1.52 7.56 -3.24
C SER A 130 0.50 8.57 -3.75
N SER A 131 0.64 8.99 -5.01
CA SER A 131 -0.32 9.87 -5.65
C SER A 131 -1.52 9.12 -6.23
N ASP A 132 -1.37 7.83 -6.54
CA ASP A 132 -2.39 7.03 -7.25
C ASP A 132 -2.93 7.78 -8.48
N SER A 133 -1.99 8.36 -9.25
CA SER A 133 -2.32 9.25 -10.34
C SER A 133 -2.87 8.51 -11.54
N HIS A 134 -4.07 8.89 -11.98
CA HIS A 134 -4.70 8.38 -13.20
C HIS A 134 -4.57 9.37 -14.37
N GLY A 135 -3.83 10.45 -14.20
CA GLY A 135 -3.56 11.46 -15.21
C GLY A 135 -2.33 12.29 -14.87
N PRO A 136 -1.75 13.00 -15.84
CA PRO A 136 -0.50 13.73 -15.67
C PRO A 136 -0.57 14.84 -14.61
N GLU A 137 -1.74 15.37 -14.35
CA GLU A 137 -2.02 16.48 -13.40
C GLU A 137 -1.81 16.09 -11.94
N HIS A 138 -1.88 14.79 -11.62
CA HIS A 138 -1.73 14.29 -10.24
C HIS A 138 -0.43 13.52 -10.01
N ILE A 139 0.46 13.44 -11.02
CA ILE A 139 1.74 12.74 -10.86
C ILE A 139 2.59 13.47 -9.80
N GLY A 140 2.92 12.74 -8.72
CA GLY A 140 3.73 13.28 -7.62
C GLY A 140 2.98 14.25 -6.71
N ASP A 141 1.65 14.34 -6.79
CA ASP A 141 0.84 15.08 -5.83
C ASP A 141 0.67 14.21 -4.57
N PHE A 142 1.16 14.72 -3.45
CA PHE A 142 1.08 14.10 -2.12
C PHE A 142 0.54 15.09 -1.09
N THR A 143 -0.18 16.11 -1.51
CA THR A 143 -0.56 17.25 -0.67
C THR A 143 -1.37 16.80 0.54
N CYS A 144 -2.46 16.06 0.32
CA CYS A 144 -3.34 15.60 1.42
C CYS A 144 -2.67 14.51 2.26
N ALA A 145 -1.96 13.58 1.63
CA ALA A 145 -1.25 12.50 2.33
C ALA A 145 -0.11 13.06 3.21
N ALA A 146 0.67 13.99 2.68
CA ALA A 146 1.75 14.63 3.44
C ALA A 146 1.20 15.47 4.60
N GLU A 147 0.15 16.26 4.38
CA GLU A 147 -0.50 17.01 5.44
C GLU A 147 -1.06 16.08 6.53
N PHE A 148 -1.68 14.99 6.14
CA PHE A 148 -2.27 14.01 7.05
C PHE A 148 -1.20 13.38 7.97
N VAL A 149 -0.09 12.87 7.40
CA VAL A 149 0.98 12.26 8.21
C VAL A 149 1.68 13.30 9.11
N HIS A 150 1.80 14.54 8.64
CA HIS A 150 2.34 15.64 9.43
C HIS A 150 1.42 15.99 10.61
N GLN A 151 0.12 16.16 10.39
CA GLN A 151 -0.87 16.43 11.45
C GLN A 151 -0.93 15.29 12.48
N ALA A 152 -0.75 14.03 12.04
CA ALA A 152 -0.64 12.87 12.91
C ALA A 152 0.70 12.79 13.65
N MET A 153 1.64 13.71 13.40
CA MET A 153 3.01 13.69 13.95
C MET A 153 3.70 12.33 13.70
N PHE A 154 3.52 11.77 12.50
CA PHE A 154 4.11 10.48 12.17
C PHE A 154 5.64 10.62 12.01
N PRO A 155 6.45 9.66 12.49
CA PRO A 155 7.91 9.76 12.42
C PRO A 155 8.44 9.82 10.99
N GLU A 156 9.12 10.91 10.62
CA GLU A 156 9.65 11.12 9.25
C GLU A 156 10.61 9.99 8.81
N GLN A 157 11.36 9.41 9.74
CA GLN A 157 12.27 8.29 9.47
C GLN A 157 11.55 7.00 9.04
N LEU A 158 10.23 6.93 9.20
CA LEU A 158 9.40 5.82 8.74
C LEU A 158 8.72 6.12 7.39
N ILE A 159 8.88 7.32 6.82
CA ILE A 159 8.35 7.68 5.50
C ILE A 159 9.43 7.44 4.45
N LEU A 160 9.24 6.41 3.61
CA LEU A 160 10.26 6.01 2.62
C LEU A 160 10.45 7.01 1.48
N ASN A 161 9.45 7.85 1.20
CA ASN A 161 9.55 8.90 0.18
C ASN A 161 10.75 9.83 0.40
N ASN A 162 11.10 10.09 1.64
CA ASN A 162 12.22 10.95 2.02
C ASN A 162 13.57 10.21 2.06
N GLN A 163 13.59 8.90 1.77
CA GLN A 163 14.74 8.03 1.94
C GLN A 163 14.97 7.16 0.70
N ILE A 164 15.21 7.81 -0.45
CA ILE A 164 15.33 7.15 -1.75
C ILE A 164 16.27 5.93 -1.75
N PRO A 165 17.48 5.96 -1.16
CA PRO A 165 18.34 4.78 -1.12
C PRO A 165 17.68 3.60 -0.37
N ARG A 166 17.01 3.87 0.74
CA ARG A 166 16.29 2.85 1.53
C ARG A 166 15.07 2.32 0.78
N LEU A 167 14.31 3.20 0.11
CA LEU A 167 13.18 2.81 -0.72
C LEU A 167 13.62 1.86 -1.85
N LYS A 168 14.73 2.15 -2.54
CA LYS A 168 15.24 1.29 -3.60
C LYS A 168 15.63 -0.09 -3.08
N VAL A 169 16.36 -0.15 -1.99
CA VAL A 169 16.73 -1.42 -1.35
C VAL A 169 15.47 -2.20 -0.99
N PHE A 170 14.52 -1.53 -0.37
CA PHE A 170 13.24 -2.15 0.04
C PHE A 170 12.48 -2.76 -1.15
N LEU A 171 12.33 -2.03 -2.25
CA LEU A 171 11.59 -2.52 -3.42
C LEU A 171 12.31 -3.65 -4.17
N GLN A 172 13.63 -3.69 -4.13
CA GLN A 172 14.45 -4.67 -4.85
C GLN A 172 14.74 -5.95 -4.05
N THR A 173 14.55 -5.96 -2.73
CA THR A 173 14.79 -7.14 -1.89
C THR A 173 13.72 -8.20 -2.16
N ARG A 174 14.12 -9.36 -2.65
CA ARG A 174 13.28 -10.55 -2.89
C ARG A 174 13.80 -11.69 -2.04
N GLU A 175 13.60 -11.60 -0.73
CA GLU A 175 13.93 -12.71 0.19
C GLU A 175 12.75 -13.65 0.41
#